data_4981499ad0ed8bbfab2c2251e518c143
#
_entry.id   4981499ad0ed8bbfab2c2251e518c143
#
_cell.length_a   1.000
_cell.length_b   1.000
_cell.length_c   1.000
_cell.angle_alpha   90.00
_cell.angle_beta   90.00
_cell.angle_gamma   90.00
#
_symmetry.space_group_name_H-M   'P 1'
#
loop_
_entity.id
_entity.type
_entity.pdbx_description
1 polymer ?
#
loop_
_entity_poly.entity_id
_entity_poly.type
_entity_poly.pdbx_seq_one_letter_code
_entity_poly.pdbx_strand_id
1 'polypeptide(L)'
;CSPERHGQMTGIMKAQIDHLPLAYKGLRPTQGRTLAVMQVCAGSQSFNTINTLRVLGRWMRMFTIPNQSSIAKAYDEFDEAGRMKPSAYYDRIVDVMEELVRFTVLLRPH
;
A
#
# COMPACT_ATOMS: atom_id res chain seq x y z
N CYS A 1 -1.30 0.93 2.66
CA CYS A 1 -0.13 1.06 3.52
C CYS A 1 -0.38 0.39 4.87
N SER A 2 0.59 -0.38 5.37
CA SER A 2 0.52 -1.02 6.68
C SER A 2 1.87 -0.98 7.37
N PRO A 3 1.89 -0.83 8.71
CA PRO A 3 3.10 -1.20 9.44
C PRO A 3 3.39 -2.68 9.29
N GLU A 4 4.67 -3.04 9.37
CA GLU A 4 5.06 -4.43 9.42
C GLU A 4 5.14 -4.89 10.87
N ARG A 5 4.48 -5.99 11.18
CA ARG A 5 4.55 -6.66 12.47
C ARG A 5 4.81 -8.13 12.26
N HIS A 6 5.91 -8.62 12.87
CA HIS A 6 6.30 -10.04 12.74
C HIS A 6 6.36 -10.50 11.29
N GLY A 7 6.90 -9.65 10.41
CA GLY A 7 7.06 -9.99 9.00
C GLY A 7 5.78 -9.95 8.17
N GLN A 8 4.70 -9.37 8.68
CA GLN A 8 3.40 -9.33 8.02
C GLN A 8 2.70 -7.99 8.23
N MET A 9 1.63 -7.75 7.49
CA MET A 9 0.75 -6.63 7.79
C MET A 9 0.14 -6.80 9.18
N THR A 10 -0.34 -5.70 9.76
CA THR A 10 -1.01 -5.79 11.07
C THR A 10 -2.31 -6.58 10.98
N GLY A 11 -2.69 -7.20 12.10
CA GLY A 11 -3.98 -7.91 12.19
C GLY A 11 -5.17 -6.98 11.91
N ILE A 12 -5.06 -5.71 12.32
CA ILE A 12 -6.10 -4.71 12.05
C ILE A 12 -6.26 -4.48 10.55
N MET A 13 -5.16 -4.36 9.81
CA MET A 13 -5.20 -4.18 8.35
C MET A 13 -5.86 -5.38 7.68
N LYS A 14 -5.46 -6.59 8.07
CA LYS A 14 -6.03 -7.81 7.49
C LYS A 14 -7.52 -7.93 7.82
N ALA A 15 -7.92 -7.57 9.05
CA ALA A 15 -9.33 -7.57 9.43
C ALA A 15 -10.16 -6.62 8.56
N GLN A 16 -9.63 -5.42 8.27
CA GLN A 16 -10.30 -4.47 7.38
C GLN A 16 -10.45 -5.05 5.97
N ILE A 17 -9.39 -5.68 5.46
CA ILE A 17 -9.43 -6.30 4.13
C ILE A 17 -10.45 -7.44 4.10
N ASP A 18 -10.51 -8.25 5.15
CA ASP A 18 -11.43 -9.38 5.22
C ASP A 18 -12.90 -8.95 5.34
N HIS A 19 -13.17 -7.69 5.71
CA HIS A 19 -14.51 -7.13 5.68
C HIS A 19 -14.98 -6.75 4.28
N LEU A 20 -14.07 -6.65 3.31
CA LEU A 20 -14.46 -6.38 1.93
C LEU A 20 -15.14 -7.61 1.36
N PRO A 21 -16.37 -7.50 0.81
CA PRO A 21 -17.05 -8.66 0.26
C PRO A 21 -16.34 -9.13 -1.01
N LEU A 22 -16.27 -10.45 -1.20
CA LEU A 22 -15.77 -11.03 -2.44
C LEU A 22 -16.65 -10.66 -3.62
N ALA A 23 -17.96 -10.56 -3.38
CA ALA A 23 -18.92 -10.12 -4.38
C ALA A 23 -20.06 -9.37 -3.70
N TYR A 24 -20.56 -8.34 -4.36
CA TYR A 24 -21.71 -7.57 -3.92
C TYR A 24 -22.63 -7.33 -5.11
N LYS A 25 -23.87 -7.81 -5.01
CA LYS A 25 -24.86 -7.71 -6.10
C LYS A 25 -24.32 -8.22 -7.44
N GLY A 26 -23.61 -9.35 -7.42
CA GLY A 26 -23.05 -9.99 -8.62
C GLY A 26 -21.76 -9.37 -9.12
N LEU A 27 -21.21 -8.34 -8.44
CA LEU A 27 -19.99 -7.67 -8.82
C LEU A 27 -18.89 -7.90 -7.78
N ARG A 28 -17.64 -7.88 -8.22
CA ARG A 28 -16.47 -7.84 -7.33
C ARG A 28 -16.09 -6.38 -7.12
N PRO A 29 -16.24 -5.82 -5.90
CA PRO A 29 -16.01 -4.39 -5.69
C PRO A 29 -14.60 -3.93 -5.99
N THR A 30 -13.60 -4.82 -5.83
CA THR A 30 -12.18 -4.49 -6.02
C THR A 30 -11.67 -4.77 -7.41
N GLN A 31 -12.37 -5.56 -8.21
CA GLN A 31 -11.89 -5.99 -9.52
C GLN A 31 -11.65 -4.79 -10.46
N GLY A 32 -10.48 -4.77 -11.08
CA GLY A 32 -10.13 -3.74 -12.04
C GLY A 32 -9.66 -2.41 -11.44
N ARG A 33 -9.67 -2.29 -10.12
CA ARG A 33 -9.17 -1.09 -9.45
C ARG A 33 -7.66 -1.10 -9.37
N THR A 34 -7.05 0.07 -9.32
CA THR A 34 -5.60 0.24 -9.23
C THR A 34 -5.17 0.29 -7.78
N LEU A 35 -4.09 -0.41 -7.46
CA LEU A 35 -3.56 -0.52 -6.09
C LEU A 35 -2.09 -0.11 -6.06
N ALA A 36 -1.72 0.71 -5.09
CA ALA A 36 -0.34 0.94 -4.69
C ALA A 36 -0.12 0.35 -3.30
N VAL A 37 1.05 -0.23 -3.07
CA VAL A 37 1.38 -0.87 -1.80
C VAL A 37 2.60 -0.22 -1.17
N MET A 38 2.51 0.03 0.13
CA MET A 38 3.60 0.62 0.93
C MET A 38 3.59 0.01 2.31
N GLN A 39 4.74 0.08 2.98
CA GLN A 39 4.85 -0.34 4.37
C GLN A 39 5.79 0.56 5.16
N VAL A 40 5.65 0.56 6.47
CA VAL A 40 6.56 1.22 7.40
C VAL A 40 7.13 0.21 8.38
N CYS A 41 8.41 0.36 8.68
CA CYS A 41 9.13 -0.50 9.60
C CYS A 41 9.71 0.34 10.73
N ALA A 42 9.71 -0.19 11.95
CA ALA A 42 10.42 0.44 13.06
C ALA A 42 11.92 0.16 13.00
N GLY A 43 12.31 -0.98 12.47
CA GLY A 43 13.70 -1.40 12.33
C GLY A 43 14.23 -1.19 10.93
N SER A 44 15.06 -2.13 10.47
CA SER A 44 15.66 -2.10 9.14
C SER A 44 14.59 -2.30 8.06
N GLN A 45 14.93 -1.90 6.85
CA GLN A 45 14.01 -2.02 5.73
C GLN A 45 13.65 -3.48 5.44
N SER A 46 12.37 -3.72 5.21
CA SER A 46 11.82 -5.01 4.85
C SER A 46 10.77 -4.81 3.76
N PHE A 47 10.42 -5.88 3.06
CA PHE A 47 9.40 -5.87 2.01
C PHE A 47 8.34 -6.96 2.23
N ASN A 48 8.32 -7.59 3.39
CA ASN A 48 7.42 -8.71 3.65
C ASN A 48 5.95 -8.31 3.58
N THR A 49 5.59 -7.20 4.20
CA THR A 49 4.21 -6.69 4.17
C THR A 49 3.80 -6.27 2.76
N ILE A 50 4.70 -5.58 2.03
CA ILE A 50 4.46 -5.20 0.64
C ILE A 50 4.17 -6.43 -0.21
N ASN A 51 4.98 -7.47 -0.07
CA ASN A 51 4.79 -8.70 -0.85
C ASN A 51 3.45 -9.35 -0.53
N THR A 52 3.04 -9.35 0.73
CA THR A 52 1.73 -9.88 1.14
C THR A 52 0.59 -9.04 0.57
N LEU A 53 0.72 -7.71 0.59
CA LEU A 53 -0.28 -6.81 0.00
C LEU A 53 -0.41 -7.03 -1.51
N ARG A 54 0.69 -7.32 -2.21
CA ARG A 54 0.65 -7.66 -3.64
C ARG A 54 -0.10 -8.97 -3.90
N VAL A 55 0.11 -9.96 -3.04
CA VAL A 55 -0.65 -11.22 -3.13
C VAL A 55 -2.15 -10.94 -2.97
N LEU A 56 -2.53 -10.12 -1.99
CA LEU A 56 -3.93 -9.74 -1.79
C LEU A 56 -4.49 -8.99 -3.01
N GLY A 57 -3.72 -8.06 -3.56
CA GLY A 57 -4.13 -7.32 -4.76
C GLY A 57 -4.45 -8.27 -5.91
N ARG A 58 -3.62 -9.30 -6.12
CA ARG A 58 -3.85 -10.31 -7.14
C ARG A 58 -5.15 -11.09 -6.88
N TRP A 59 -5.35 -11.56 -5.65
CA TRP A 59 -6.55 -12.32 -5.30
C TRP A 59 -7.82 -11.48 -5.35
N MET A 60 -7.71 -10.17 -5.09
CA MET A 60 -8.83 -9.23 -5.19
C MET A 60 -9.00 -8.69 -6.61
N ARG A 61 -8.24 -9.19 -7.57
CA ARG A 61 -8.28 -8.84 -9.00
C ARG A 61 -8.05 -7.36 -9.26
N MET A 62 -7.11 -6.78 -8.52
CA MET A 62 -6.68 -5.39 -8.70
C MET A 62 -5.46 -5.31 -9.59
N PHE A 63 -5.25 -4.14 -10.20
CA PHE A 63 -4.01 -3.80 -10.90
C PHE A 63 -3.06 -3.16 -9.91
N THR A 64 -2.05 -3.89 -9.46
CA THR A 64 -1.06 -3.36 -8.51
C THR A 64 0.10 -2.76 -9.28
N ILE A 65 0.38 -1.47 -9.04
CA ILE A 65 1.47 -0.78 -9.75
C ILE A 65 2.83 -1.31 -9.29
N PRO A 66 3.86 -1.28 -10.17
CA PRO A 66 5.19 -1.77 -9.81
C PRO A 66 5.88 -0.93 -8.73
N ASN A 67 5.70 0.39 -8.75
CA ASN A 67 6.35 1.28 -7.80
C ASN A 67 5.80 1.06 -6.39
N GLN A 68 6.71 1.07 -5.41
CA GLN A 68 6.37 0.76 -4.03
C GLN A 68 7.32 1.49 -3.09
N SER A 69 6.95 1.59 -1.82
CA SER A 69 7.81 2.21 -0.81
C SER A 69 7.78 1.40 0.47
N SER A 70 8.96 1.16 1.02
CA SER A 70 9.15 0.58 2.35
C SER A 70 10.02 1.52 3.16
N ILE A 71 9.49 2.06 4.25
CA ILE A 71 10.16 3.07 5.07
C ILE A 71 10.75 2.39 6.29
N ALA A 72 12.10 2.34 6.35
CA ALA A 72 12.82 1.85 7.51
C ALA A 72 12.89 2.94 8.58
N LYS A 73 13.00 2.53 9.85
CA LYS A 73 13.17 3.46 10.98
C LYS A 73 12.21 4.64 10.90
N ALA A 74 10.93 4.32 10.72
CA ALA A 74 9.90 5.33 10.44
C ALA A 74 9.84 6.43 11.51
N TYR A 75 10.20 6.11 12.76
CA TYR A 75 10.23 7.09 13.84
C TYR A 75 11.20 8.25 13.60
N ASP A 76 12.24 8.05 12.76
CA ASP A 76 13.19 9.11 12.41
C ASP A 76 12.69 10.02 11.28
N GLU A 77 11.57 9.68 10.65
CA GLU A 77 11.09 10.38 9.46
C GLU A 77 10.10 11.50 9.77
N PHE A 78 9.69 11.65 11.02
CA PHE A 78 8.69 12.63 11.42
C PHE A 78 9.27 13.63 12.40
N ASP A 79 8.84 14.90 12.30
CA ASP A 79 9.24 15.96 13.22
C ASP A 79 8.35 15.96 14.47
N GLU A 80 8.60 16.89 15.40
CA GLU A 80 7.84 17.01 16.64
C GLU A 80 6.36 17.33 16.43
N ALA A 81 6.04 17.95 15.30
CA ALA A 81 4.65 18.26 14.94
C ALA A 81 3.95 17.08 14.24
N GLY A 82 4.63 15.95 14.07
CA GLY A 82 4.09 14.77 13.43
C GLY A 82 4.10 14.84 11.90
N ARG A 83 4.82 15.78 11.32
CA ARG A 83 4.95 15.91 9.87
C ARG A 83 6.17 15.14 9.38
N MET A 84 6.03 14.52 8.21
CA MET A 84 7.15 13.83 7.59
C MET A 84 8.20 14.82 7.12
N LYS A 85 9.47 14.56 7.52
CA LYS A 85 10.60 15.39 7.10
C LYS A 85 10.93 15.17 5.63
N PRO A 86 11.51 16.18 4.95
CA PRO A 86 12.05 15.97 3.60
C PRO A 86 13.13 14.87 3.64
N SER A 87 12.98 13.88 2.77
CA SER A 87 13.90 12.75 2.70
C SER A 87 13.70 12.00 1.39
N ALA A 88 14.59 11.05 1.10
CA ALA A 88 14.41 10.14 -0.03
C ALA A 88 13.12 9.31 0.10
N TYR A 89 12.73 8.97 1.32
CA TYR A 89 11.46 8.25 1.56
C TYR A 89 10.26 9.13 1.25
N TYR A 90 10.29 10.39 1.63
CA TYR A 90 9.23 11.34 1.30
C TYR A 90 9.06 11.44 -0.22
N ASP A 91 10.17 11.64 -0.93
CA ASP A 91 10.16 11.76 -2.38
C ASP A 91 9.62 10.49 -3.05
N ARG A 92 9.97 9.32 -2.52
CA ARG A 92 9.48 8.05 -3.03
C ARG A 92 7.97 7.89 -2.84
N ILE A 93 7.43 8.31 -1.70
CA ILE A 93 5.99 8.28 -1.46
C ILE A 93 5.26 9.14 -2.47
N VAL A 94 5.75 10.35 -2.71
CA VAL A 94 5.17 11.25 -3.71
C VAL A 94 5.19 10.60 -5.09
N ASP A 95 6.31 9.99 -5.48
CA ASP A 95 6.45 9.31 -6.76
C ASP A 95 5.47 8.14 -6.90
N VAL A 96 5.32 7.33 -5.86
CA VAL A 96 4.34 6.24 -5.84
C VAL A 96 2.92 6.77 -6.02
N MET A 97 2.56 7.84 -5.32
CA MET A 97 1.22 8.42 -5.42
C MET A 97 0.95 9.03 -6.79
N GLU A 98 1.94 9.69 -7.39
CA GLU A 98 1.80 10.22 -8.75
C GLU A 98 1.59 9.09 -9.77
N GLU A 99 2.34 8.00 -9.64
CA GLU A 99 2.15 6.84 -10.52
C GLU A 99 0.80 6.18 -10.30
N LEU A 100 0.34 6.10 -9.05
CA LEU A 100 -0.99 5.55 -8.75
C LEU A 100 -2.08 6.32 -9.49
N VAL A 101 -2.03 7.66 -9.45
CA VAL A 101 -3.00 8.51 -10.14
C VAL A 101 -2.92 8.29 -11.66
N ARG A 102 -1.71 8.27 -12.21
CA ARG A 102 -1.49 8.09 -13.64
C ARG A 102 -2.07 6.76 -14.13
N PHE A 103 -1.75 5.66 -13.45
CA PHE A 103 -2.26 4.35 -13.86
C PHE A 103 -3.76 4.22 -13.62
N THR A 104 -4.29 4.84 -12.55
CA THR A 104 -5.74 4.84 -12.31
C THR A 104 -6.48 5.50 -13.47
N VAL A 105 -5.97 6.62 -13.97
CA VAL A 105 -6.57 7.32 -15.11
C VAL A 105 -6.45 6.49 -16.39
N LEU A 106 -5.27 5.88 -16.64
CA LEU A 106 -5.04 5.07 -17.83
C LEU A 106 -5.91 3.82 -17.90
N LEU A 107 -6.17 3.19 -16.75
CA LEU A 107 -6.84 1.90 -16.68
C LEU A 107 -8.34 2.00 -16.41
N ARG A 108 -8.88 3.20 -16.18
CA ARG A 108 -10.31 3.32 -15.92
C ARG A 108 -11.12 2.99 -17.19
N PRO A 109 -12.31 2.39 -17.05
CA PRO A 109 -13.17 2.09 -18.20
C PRO A 109 -13.57 3.35 -18.96
N HIS A 110 -13.68 3.22 -20.24
CA HIS A 110 -14.15 4.31 -21.14
C HIS A 110 -15.64 4.18 -21.40
#